data_b458b2142b9089b5d30d33e0d56a9d43
#
_entry.id   b458b2142b9089b5d30d33e0d56a9d43
#
_cell.length_a   1.000
_cell.length_b   1.000
_cell.length_c   1.000
_cell.angle_alpha   90.00
_cell.angle_beta   90.00
_cell.angle_gamma   90.00
#
_symmetry.space_group_name_H-M   'P 1'
#
loop_
_entity.id
_entity.type
_entity.pdbx_description
1 polymer ?
#
loop_
_entity_poly.entity_id
_entity_poly.type
_entity_poly.pdbx_seq_one_letter_code
_entity_poly.pdbx_strand_id
1 'polypeptide(L)'
;HKDVDAVSFTGSTEFGGYFLKYSSESNLKPVALEMGGKSPFIVLEDAKITDDLIDNAMNSAFWNGGQNCSANMRQIVHKKVKDEFLDKVIKKVKKLKVGDPLDLKSNMGSMISKGHLQTVDGYIQKGIDEGAKLLTGGVSNNKQKGFYAKPTLFDGLKENMTIAQEEIFG
;
A
#
# COMPACT_ATOMS: atom_id res chain seq x y z
N HIS A 1 -4.89 29.14 15.45
CA HIS A 1 -5.51 30.23 16.19
C HIS A 1 -5.50 29.92 17.69
N LYS A 2 -5.37 30.93 18.56
CA LYS A 2 -5.27 30.74 20.03
C LYS A 2 -6.56 30.22 20.67
N ASP A 3 -7.71 30.47 20.04
CA ASP A 3 -9.05 30.04 20.52
C ASP A 3 -9.41 28.64 20.00
N VAL A 4 -8.45 27.91 19.40
CA VAL A 4 -8.61 26.50 19.06
C VAL A 4 -7.88 25.66 20.11
N ASP A 5 -8.61 24.79 20.80
CA ASP A 5 -8.12 24.04 21.96
C ASP A 5 -7.39 22.75 21.58
N ALA A 6 -7.73 22.15 20.46
CA ALA A 6 -7.08 20.91 19.96
C ALA A 6 -7.16 20.83 18.43
N VAL A 7 -6.24 20.08 17.83
CA VAL A 7 -6.23 19.78 16.39
C VAL A 7 -6.08 18.27 16.19
N SER A 8 -6.86 17.71 15.27
CA SER A 8 -6.67 16.36 14.76
C SER A 8 -6.32 16.43 13.28
N PHE A 9 -5.31 15.66 12.86
CA PHE A 9 -4.84 15.63 11.48
C PHE A 9 -4.59 14.19 11.04
N THR A 10 -5.04 13.86 9.84
CA THR A 10 -4.70 12.61 9.15
C THR A 10 -4.02 12.93 7.84
N GLY A 11 -2.84 12.37 7.59
CA GLY A 11 -2.08 12.60 6.36
C GLY A 11 -0.65 12.05 6.42
N SER A 12 0.26 12.61 5.61
CA SER A 12 1.64 12.15 5.61
C SER A 12 2.41 12.59 6.86
N THR A 13 3.44 11.82 7.22
CA THR A 13 4.34 12.13 8.35
C THR A 13 4.98 13.50 8.22
N GLU A 14 5.35 13.89 6.99
CA GLU A 14 5.91 15.22 6.70
C GLU A 14 4.96 16.34 7.14
N PHE A 15 3.69 16.26 6.71
CA PHE A 15 2.70 17.29 7.09
C PHE A 15 2.33 17.22 8.56
N GLY A 16 2.30 16.06 9.18
CA GLY A 16 2.09 15.92 10.63
C GLY A 16 3.10 16.70 11.45
N GLY A 17 4.37 16.73 11.01
CA GLY A 17 5.42 17.52 11.63
C GLY A 17 5.12 19.03 11.67
N TYR A 18 4.49 19.57 10.62
CA TYR A 18 4.08 20.99 10.61
C TYR A 18 3.03 21.30 11.66
N PHE A 19 2.09 20.41 11.93
CA PHE A 19 1.07 20.64 12.97
C PHE A 19 1.68 20.71 14.37
N LEU A 20 2.67 19.87 14.67
CA LEU A 20 3.41 19.96 15.94
C LEU A 20 4.15 21.29 16.06
N LYS A 21 4.81 21.72 14.97
CA LYS A 21 5.49 23.03 14.91
C LYS A 21 4.49 24.17 15.16
N TYR A 22 3.36 24.19 14.46
CA TYR A 22 2.34 25.24 14.62
C TYR A 22 1.73 25.26 16.02
N SER A 23 1.56 24.09 16.64
CA SER A 23 1.12 24.03 18.04
C SER A 23 2.13 24.70 18.96
N SER A 24 3.43 24.42 18.82
CA SER A 24 4.50 24.99 19.64
C SER A 24 4.63 26.51 19.46
N GLU A 25 4.34 27.03 18.27
CA GLU A 25 4.41 28.47 17.92
C GLU A 25 3.12 29.23 18.30
N SER A 26 2.09 28.56 18.83
CA SER A 26 0.80 29.19 19.15
C SER A 26 0.47 29.13 20.64
N ASN A 27 -0.42 28.24 21.05
CA ASN A 27 -0.91 28.10 22.44
C ASN A 27 -0.66 26.71 23.05
N LEU A 28 0.26 25.92 22.44
CA LEU A 28 0.61 24.56 22.88
C LEU A 28 -0.58 23.60 22.92
N LYS A 29 -1.55 23.78 22.01
CA LYS A 29 -2.71 22.92 21.90
C LYS A 29 -2.33 21.48 21.61
N PRO A 30 -3.02 20.48 22.17
CA PRO A 30 -2.86 19.09 21.80
C PRO A 30 -3.06 18.85 20.30
N VAL A 31 -2.19 18.03 19.70
CA VAL A 31 -2.31 17.60 18.32
C VAL A 31 -2.39 16.07 18.27
N ALA A 32 -3.52 15.55 17.81
CA ALA A 32 -3.68 14.13 17.50
C ALA A 32 -3.29 13.89 16.03
N LEU A 33 -2.35 12.98 15.80
CA LEU A 33 -1.81 12.68 14.47
C LEU A 33 -2.08 11.23 14.10
N GLU A 34 -2.75 11.05 12.96
CA GLU A 34 -2.86 9.78 12.23
C GLU A 34 -2.06 9.90 10.94
N MET A 35 -1.04 9.07 10.78
CA MET A 35 -0.08 9.19 9.68
C MET A 35 0.13 7.85 8.98
N GLY A 36 0.93 7.85 7.93
CA GLY A 36 1.23 6.68 7.14
C GLY A 36 2.00 5.59 7.90
N GLY A 37 2.14 4.46 7.26
CA GLY A 37 2.83 3.31 7.82
C GLY A 37 3.29 2.31 6.75
N LYS A 38 3.97 1.24 7.21
CA LYS A 38 4.41 0.12 6.40
C LYS A 38 4.07 -1.19 7.11
N SER A 39 2.78 -1.40 7.36
CA SER A 39 2.28 -2.51 8.17
C SER A 39 2.63 -3.87 7.57
N PRO A 40 3.13 -4.83 8.37
CA PRO A 40 3.38 -6.19 7.91
C PRO A 40 2.13 -7.08 8.06
N PHE A 41 1.99 -8.05 7.15
CA PHE A 41 1.19 -9.25 7.31
C PHE A 41 2.13 -10.42 7.54
N ILE A 42 2.05 -11.08 8.69
CA ILE A 42 3.04 -12.09 9.09
C ILE A 42 2.42 -13.48 9.04
N VAL A 43 3.06 -14.39 8.30
CA VAL A 43 2.66 -15.79 8.15
C VAL A 43 3.77 -16.68 8.71
N LEU A 44 3.49 -17.34 9.83
CA LEU A 44 4.43 -18.23 10.52
C LEU A 44 4.45 -19.65 9.89
N GLU A 45 5.40 -20.47 10.32
CA GLU A 45 5.65 -21.80 9.71
C GLU A 45 4.54 -22.83 9.93
N ASP A 46 3.73 -22.65 10.95
CA ASP A 46 2.60 -23.51 11.32
C ASP A 46 1.27 -23.01 10.78
N ALA A 47 1.26 -21.88 10.05
CA ALA A 47 0.05 -21.34 9.44
C ALA A 47 -0.47 -22.29 8.35
N LYS A 48 -1.77 -22.61 8.42
CA LYS A 48 -2.48 -23.29 7.33
C LYS A 48 -2.79 -22.27 6.23
N ILE A 49 -2.27 -22.50 5.03
CA ILE A 49 -2.46 -21.60 3.88
C ILE A 49 -3.85 -21.85 3.26
N THR A 50 -4.88 -21.44 3.97
CA THR A 50 -6.29 -21.55 3.54
C THR A 50 -6.65 -20.43 2.56
N ASP A 51 -7.78 -20.59 1.87
CA ASP A 51 -8.30 -19.53 0.99
C ASP A 51 -8.67 -18.28 1.78
N ASP A 52 -9.20 -18.41 2.99
CA ASP A 52 -9.52 -17.27 3.88
C ASP A 52 -8.27 -16.47 4.28
N LEU A 53 -7.15 -17.18 4.60
CA LEU A 53 -5.88 -16.51 4.89
C LEU A 53 -5.41 -15.70 3.67
N ILE A 54 -5.50 -16.28 2.48
CA ILE A 54 -5.13 -15.59 1.23
C ILE A 54 -6.07 -14.42 0.95
N ASP A 55 -7.38 -14.57 1.16
CA ASP A 55 -8.34 -13.49 0.99
C ASP A 55 -8.06 -12.33 1.96
N ASN A 56 -7.74 -12.62 3.21
CA ASN A 56 -7.35 -11.61 4.18
C ASN A 56 -6.04 -10.89 3.77
N ALA A 57 -5.03 -11.63 3.33
CA ALA A 57 -3.79 -11.06 2.85
C ALA A 57 -4.01 -10.13 1.65
N MET A 58 -4.86 -10.55 0.70
CA MET A 58 -5.23 -9.75 -0.48
C MET A 58 -6.03 -8.51 -0.11
N ASN A 59 -7.07 -8.68 0.71
CA ASN A 59 -7.92 -7.57 1.12
C ASN A 59 -7.12 -6.54 1.93
N SER A 60 -6.24 -6.98 2.84
CA SER A 60 -5.43 -6.07 3.64
C SER A 60 -4.41 -5.27 2.81
N ALA A 61 -3.97 -5.79 1.66
CA ALA A 61 -3.01 -5.12 0.78
C ALA A 61 -3.67 -4.27 -0.31
N PHE A 62 -4.74 -4.78 -0.95
CA PHE A 62 -5.31 -4.18 -2.16
C PHE A 62 -6.66 -3.48 -1.97
N TRP A 63 -7.23 -3.51 -0.76
CA TRP A 63 -8.43 -2.72 -0.48
C TRP A 63 -8.22 -1.26 -0.83
N ASN A 64 -9.19 -0.63 -1.48
CA ASN A 64 -9.09 0.74 -2.01
C ASN A 64 -7.87 0.98 -2.94
N GLY A 65 -7.40 -0.08 -3.64
CA GLY A 65 -6.21 0.00 -4.48
C GLY A 65 -4.91 0.22 -3.71
N GLY A 66 -4.84 -0.19 -2.43
CA GLY A 66 -3.68 0.04 -1.56
C GLY A 66 -3.59 1.45 -0.97
N GLN A 67 -4.52 2.34 -1.30
CA GLN A 67 -4.57 3.71 -0.79
C GLN A 67 -5.17 3.74 0.63
N ASN A 68 -4.46 3.16 1.58
CA ASN A 68 -4.89 3.00 2.96
C ASN A 68 -3.68 2.98 3.90
N CYS A 69 -3.69 3.81 4.95
CA CYS A 69 -2.62 3.90 5.94
C CYS A 69 -2.38 2.59 6.72
N SER A 70 -3.41 1.74 6.85
CA SER A 70 -3.32 0.42 7.48
C SER A 70 -3.08 -0.73 6.50
N ALA A 71 -2.81 -0.47 5.20
CA ALA A 71 -2.57 -1.52 4.22
C ALA A 71 -1.35 -2.37 4.58
N ASN A 72 -1.52 -3.69 4.59
CA ASN A 72 -0.44 -4.63 4.85
C ASN A 72 0.40 -4.85 3.58
N MET A 73 1.15 -3.85 3.18
CA MET A 73 1.96 -3.87 1.95
C MET A 73 3.15 -4.81 2.03
N ARG A 74 3.59 -5.19 3.24
CA ARG A 74 4.68 -6.16 3.45
C ARG A 74 4.11 -7.49 3.90
N GLN A 75 4.30 -8.52 3.07
CA GLN A 75 3.95 -9.89 3.39
C GLN A 75 5.21 -10.62 3.89
N ILE A 76 5.33 -10.83 5.20
CA ILE A 76 6.48 -11.51 5.83
C ILE A 76 6.10 -12.96 6.05
N VAL A 77 6.57 -13.82 5.17
CA VAL A 77 6.14 -15.23 5.11
C VAL A 77 7.30 -16.15 5.43
N HIS A 78 7.09 -17.06 6.40
CA HIS A 78 8.12 -18.03 6.76
C HIS A 78 8.45 -18.95 5.57
N LYS A 79 9.74 -19.25 5.37
CA LYS A 79 10.25 -19.98 4.20
C LYS A 79 9.59 -21.32 3.91
N LYS A 80 9.15 -22.03 4.94
CA LYS A 80 8.50 -23.36 4.80
C LYS A 80 7.14 -23.31 4.11
N VAL A 81 6.41 -22.19 4.23
CA VAL A 81 5.06 -22.03 3.67
C VAL A 81 5.02 -21.00 2.55
N LYS A 82 6.16 -20.38 2.22
CA LYS A 82 6.26 -19.29 1.25
C LYS A 82 5.78 -19.69 -0.13
N ASP A 83 6.22 -20.83 -0.65
CA ASP A 83 5.92 -21.22 -2.04
C ASP A 83 4.42 -21.46 -2.22
N GLU A 84 3.79 -22.18 -1.27
CA GLU A 84 2.34 -22.39 -1.30
C GLU A 84 1.58 -21.06 -1.18
N PHE A 85 2.01 -20.18 -0.28
CA PHE A 85 1.42 -18.86 -0.12
C PHE A 85 1.51 -18.03 -1.40
N LEU A 86 2.69 -17.92 -1.99
CA LEU A 86 2.93 -17.15 -3.22
C LEU A 86 2.11 -17.69 -4.40
N ASP A 87 2.06 -18.99 -4.58
CA ASP A 87 1.27 -19.60 -5.67
C ASP A 87 -0.21 -19.22 -5.58
N LYS A 88 -0.80 -19.26 -4.37
CA LYS A 88 -2.19 -18.89 -4.15
C LYS A 88 -2.42 -17.39 -4.31
N VAL A 89 -1.54 -16.55 -3.74
CA VAL A 89 -1.63 -15.08 -3.87
C VAL A 89 -1.54 -14.67 -5.33
N ILE A 90 -0.55 -15.15 -6.09
CA ILE A 90 -0.39 -14.81 -7.52
C ILE A 90 -1.64 -15.18 -8.33
N LYS A 91 -2.23 -16.36 -8.07
CA LYS A 91 -3.46 -16.78 -8.74
C LYS A 91 -4.63 -15.84 -8.44
N LYS A 92 -4.74 -15.31 -7.22
CA LYS A 92 -5.80 -14.36 -6.85
C LYS A 92 -5.52 -12.96 -7.40
N VAL A 93 -4.29 -12.44 -7.30
CA VAL A 93 -3.91 -11.14 -7.87
C VAL A 93 -4.25 -11.06 -9.36
N LYS A 94 -3.95 -12.13 -10.12
CA LYS A 94 -4.25 -12.19 -11.55
C LYS A 94 -5.76 -12.16 -11.89
N LYS A 95 -6.62 -12.42 -10.91
CA LYS A 95 -8.09 -12.35 -11.09
C LYS A 95 -8.66 -10.97 -10.78
N LEU A 96 -7.88 -10.08 -10.16
CA LEU A 96 -8.32 -8.72 -9.86
C LEU A 96 -8.53 -7.95 -11.17
N LYS A 97 -9.73 -7.42 -11.30
CA LYS A 97 -10.14 -6.59 -12.45
C LYS A 97 -10.08 -5.13 -12.03
N VAL A 98 -9.15 -4.42 -12.63
CA VAL A 98 -8.99 -2.98 -12.45
C VAL A 98 -9.83 -2.26 -13.50
N GLY A 99 -10.68 -1.35 -13.09
CA GLY A 99 -11.56 -0.66 -14.02
C GLY A 99 -12.48 0.37 -13.38
N ASP A 100 -13.50 0.78 -14.12
CA ASP A 100 -14.49 1.74 -13.66
C ASP A 100 -15.14 1.25 -12.34
N PRO A 101 -15.11 2.04 -11.26
CA PRO A 101 -15.71 1.66 -9.99
C PRO A 101 -17.25 1.49 -10.04
N LEU A 102 -17.91 2.00 -11.07
CA LEU A 102 -19.35 1.81 -11.31
C LEU A 102 -19.64 0.52 -12.09
N ASP A 103 -18.65 -0.13 -12.67
CA ASP A 103 -18.82 -1.47 -13.28
C ASP A 103 -18.73 -2.54 -12.18
N LEU A 104 -19.82 -3.26 -11.94
CA LEU A 104 -19.92 -4.36 -10.97
C LEU A 104 -18.90 -5.49 -11.22
N LYS A 105 -18.28 -5.53 -12.38
CA LYS A 105 -17.20 -6.48 -12.69
C LYS A 105 -15.83 -6.03 -12.21
N SER A 106 -15.66 -4.74 -11.85
CA SER A 106 -14.41 -4.21 -11.32
C SER A 106 -14.25 -4.59 -9.86
N ASN A 107 -13.03 -5.03 -9.48
CA ASN A 107 -12.66 -5.32 -8.09
C ASN A 107 -11.81 -4.20 -7.49
N MET A 108 -11.15 -3.40 -8.33
CA MET A 108 -10.26 -2.31 -7.93
C MET A 108 -10.48 -1.10 -8.84
N GLY A 109 -10.66 0.06 -8.23
CA GLY A 109 -10.87 1.33 -8.92
C GLY A 109 -9.57 2.03 -9.31
N SER A 110 -9.68 3.33 -9.62
CA SER A 110 -8.54 4.17 -10.00
C SER A 110 -7.83 4.74 -8.76
N MET A 111 -6.58 5.17 -8.96
CA MET A 111 -5.87 6.04 -8.02
C MET A 111 -6.59 7.39 -7.94
N ILE A 112 -6.40 8.09 -6.81
CA ILE A 112 -7.05 9.38 -6.54
C ILE A 112 -6.69 10.47 -7.58
N SER A 113 -5.50 10.40 -8.16
CA SER A 113 -5.04 11.39 -9.13
C SER A 113 -3.97 10.84 -10.06
N LYS A 114 -3.71 11.57 -11.17
CA LYS A 114 -2.59 11.29 -12.09
C LYS A 114 -1.24 11.36 -11.38
N GLY A 115 -1.05 12.37 -10.52
CA GLY A 115 0.20 12.53 -9.77
C GLY A 115 0.45 11.35 -8.84
N HIS A 116 -0.61 10.87 -8.16
CA HIS A 116 -0.48 9.72 -7.28
C HIS A 116 -0.18 8.42 -8.06
N LEU A 117 -0.82 8.21 -9.22
CA LEU A 117 -0.46 7.09 -10.10
C LEU A 117 1.03 7.14 -10.51
N GLN A 118 1.54 8.33 -10.84
CA GLN A 118 2.96 8.50 -11.19
C GLN A 118 3.88 8.17 -9.99
N THR A 119 3.46 8.51 -8.77
CA THR A 119 4.18 8.12 -7.55
C THR A 119 4.23 6.60 -7.39
N VAL A 120 3.10 5.92 -7.54
CA VAL A 120 3.01 4.44 -7.46
C VAL A 120 3.88 3.80 -8.54
N ASP A 121 3.76 4.24 -9.79
CA ASP A 121 4.59 3.74 -10.90
C ASP A 121 6.08 3.99 -10.66
N GLY A 122 6.45 5.13 -10.06
CA GLY A 122 7.82 5.43 -9.66
C GLY A 122 8.38 4.44 -8.62
N TYR A 123 7.59 4.06 -7.63
CA TYR A 123 7.98 3.02 -6.66
C TYR A 123 8.10 1.64 -7.31
N ILE A 124 7.19 1.29 -8.22
CA ILE A 124 7.28 0.03 -8.96
C ILE A 124 8.58 -0.02 -9.78
N GLN A 125 8.90 1.05 -10.51
CA GLN A 125 10.14 1.13 -11.29
C GLN A 125 11.36 1.04 -10.36
N LYS A 126 11.34 1.76 -9.23
CA LYS A 126 12.44 1.74 -8.26
C LYS A 126 12.67 0.35 -7.68
N GLY A 127 11.60 -0.40 -7.39
CA GLY A 127 11.73 -1.79 -6.96
C GLY A 127 12.40 -2.68 -8.01
N ILE A 128 12.07 -2.47 -9.29
CA ILE A 128 12.73 -3.19 -10.41
C ILE A 128 14.20 -2.82 -10.49
N ASP A 129 14.52 -1.52 -10.43
CA ASP A 129 15.89 -1.01 -10.54
C ASP A 129 16.78 -1.46 -9.36
N GLU A 130 16.20 -1.60 -8.18
CA GLU A 130 16.87 -2.11 -6.98
C GLU A 130 17.03 -3.65 -6.99
N GLY A 131 16.47 -4.34 -7.99
CA GLY A 131 16.62 -5.78 -8.20
C GLY A 131 15.60 -6.65 -7.49
N ALA A 132 14.47 -6.09 -7.04
CA ALA A 132 13.34 -6.88 -6.56
C ALA A 132 12.72 -7.69 -7.71
N LYS A 133 12.30 -8.92 -7.41
CA LYS A 133 11.70 -9.81 -8.42
C LYS A 133 10.23 -9.46 -8.61
N LEU A 134 9.89 -8.84 -9.74
CA LEU A 134 8.50 -8.60 -10.12
C LEU A 134 7.81 -9.92 -10.47
N LEU A 135 6.75 -10.28 -9.72
CA LEU A 135 5.98 -11.51 -9.93
C LEU A 135 4.74 -11.29 -10.80
N THR A 136 4.09 -10.13 -10.65
CA THR A 136 2.92 -9.73 -11.46
C THR A 136 2.74 -8.21 -11.39
N GLY A 137 1.95 -7.65 -12.30
CA GLY A 137 1.67 -6.22 -12.36
C GLY A 137 2.73 -5.45 -13.16
N GLY A 138 3.37 -4.48 -12.51
CA GLY A 138 4.36 -3.58 -13.11
C GLY A 138 3.79 -2.21 -13.47
N VAL A 139 4.65 -1.34 -13.95
CA VAL A 139 4.33 0.05 -14.31
C VAL A 139 3.10 0.13 -15.22
N SER A 140 2.24 1.11 -14.98
CA SER A 140 1.02 1.31 -15.75
C SER A 140 1.36 1.78 -17.18
N ASN A 141 0.64 1.23 -18.15
CA ASN A 141 0.67 1.72 -19.53
C ASN A 141 -0.70 2.25 -19.92
N ASN A 142 -1.25 3.16 -19.13
CA ASN A 142 -2.63 3.60 -19.20
C ASN A 142 -3.04 4.03 -20.62
N LYS A 143 -3.73 3.11 -21.30
CA LYS A 143 -4.48 3.40 -22.53
C LYS A 143 -5.96 3.74 -22.26
N GLN A 144 -6.41 3.59 -21.00
CA GLN A 144 -7.79 3.83 -20.57
C GLN A 144 -7.92 5.24 -20.00
N LYS A 145 -9.13 5.78 -20.08
CA LYS A 145 -9.48 7.03 -19.41
C LYS A 145 -9.60 6.76 -17.91
N GLY A 146 -8.69 7.33 -17.10
CA GLY A 146 -8.61 7.14 -15.66
C GLY A 146 -7.16 6.88 -15.20
N PHE A 147 -6.96 6.73 -13.89
CA PHE A 147 -5.63 6.60 -13.26
C PHE A 147 -5.47 5.21 -12.64
N TYR A 148 -5.37 4.18 -13.46
CA TYR A 148 -5.41 2.79 -13.03
C TYR A 148 -4.00 2.22 -12.84
N ALA A 149 -3.67 1.84 -11.59
CA ALA A 149 -2.50 1.05 -11.28
C ALA A 149 -2.79 -0.45 -11.46
N LYS A 150 -1.80 -1.22 -11.88
CA LYS A 150 -1.92 -2.68 -11.91
C LYS A 150 -1.63 -3.24 -10.52
N PRO A 151 -2.41 -4.24 -10.03
CA PRO A 151 -2.05 -4.96 -8.83
C PRO A 151 -0.65 -5.56 -8.98
N THR A 152 0.29 -5.06 -8.20
CA THR A 152 1.71 -5.38 -8.37
C THR A 152 2.24 -6.14 -7.17
N LEU A 153 2.99 -7.21 -7.42
CA LEU A 153 3.59 -8.06 -6.41
C LEU A 153 5.07 -8.27 -6.71
N PHE A 154 5.90 -8.02 -5.70
CA PHE A 154 7.33 -8.30 -5.72
C PHE A 154 7.70 -9.42 -4.75
N ASP A 155 8.79 -10.11 -5.03
CA ASP A 155 9.46 -11.06 -4.13
C ASP A 155 10.96 -10.78 -4.07
N GLY A 156 11.64 -11.41 -3.10
CA GLY A 156 13.09 -11.29 -2.95
C GLY A 156 13.56 -9.91 -2.49
N LEU A 157 12.71 -9.18 -1.76
CA LEU A 157 13.08 -7.88 -1.24
C LEU A 157 14.15 -8.01 -0.16
N LYS A 158 15.12 -7.09 -0.20
CA LYS A 158 16.06 -6.84 0.89
C LYS A 158 15.54 -5.70 1.75
N GLU A 159 15.89 -5.71 3.04
CA GLU A 159 15.40 -4.72 4.01
C GLU A 159 15.75 -3.27 3.63
N ASN A 160 16.88 -3.06 2.93
CA ASN A 160 17.34 -1.74 2.51
C ASN A 160 16.73 -1.24 1.21
N MET A 161 15.87 -2.01 0.55
CA MET A 161 15.17 -1.56 -0.66
C MET A 161 14.11 -0.52 -0.32
N THR A 162 13.97 0.49 -1.14
CA THR A 162 13.02 1.59 -0.95
C THR A 162 11.59 1.08 -0.80
N ILE A 163 11.17 0.15 -1.68
CA ILE A 163 9.81 -0.42 -1.62
C ILE A 163 9.55 -1.31 -0.40
N ALA A 164 10.61 -1.74 0.32
CA ALA A 164 10.47 -2.44 1.59
C ALA A 164 10.28 -1.49 2.79
N GLN A 165 10.78 -0.26 2.69
CA GLN A 165 10.81 0.70 3.79
C GLN A 165 9.77 1.81 3.68
N GLU A 166 9.56 2.36 2.49
CA GLU A 166 8.72 3.53 2.29
C GLU A 166 7.26 3.15 2.00
N GLU A 167 6.32 3.98 2.47
CA GLU A 167 4.90 3.85 2.19
C GLU A 167 4.63 4.21 0.71
N ILE A 168 4.06 3.28 -0.05
CA ILE A 168 3.71 3.50 -1.46
C ILE A 168 2.33 4.13 -1.60
N PHE A 169 1.38 3.70 -0.75
CA PHE A 169 -0.02 4.14 -0.75
C PHE A 169 -0.76 3.81 -2.07
N GLY A 170 -0.44 2.63 -2.68
CA GLY A 170 -1.01 2.24 -3.97
C GLY A 170 -0.65 0.83 -4.39
#